data_59b5f381620e60dbbb8b781f8196a4ce
#
_entry.id   59b5f381620e60dbbb8b781f8196a4ce
#
_cell.length_a   1.000
_cell.length_b   1.000
_cell.length_c   1.000
_cell.angle_alpha   90.00
_cell.angle_beta   90.00
_cell.angle_gamma   90.00
#
_symmetry.space_group_name_H-M   'P 1'
#
loop_
_entity.id
_entity.type
_entity.pdbx_description
1 polymer ?
#
loop_
_entity_poly.entity_id
_entity_poly.type
_entity_poly.pdbx_seq_one_letter_code
_entity_poly.pdbx_strand_id
1 'polypeptide(L)'
;MNPEEVARLIRAGLPDAQVEVQSDDHTHFAARVIAREFAGKRSLARHQLVYRALGELMGREIHALSIEALTPDEAQAPFSQ
;
A
#
# COMPACT_ATOMS: atom_id res chain seq x y z
N MET A 1 2.34 14.43 -7.42
CA MET A 1 1.33 13.35 -7.49
C MET A 1 0.50 13.38 -6.22
N ASN A 2 -0.80 13.22 -6.33
CA ASN A 2 -1.62 13.29 -5.13
C ASN A 2 -1.90 11.88 -4.58
N PRO A 3 -2.30 11.80 -3.29
CA PRO A 3 -2.50 10.50 -2.67
C PRO A 3 -3.56 9.63 -3.35
N GLU A 4 -4.59 10.23 -3.92
CA GLU A 4 -5.62 9.44 -4.59
C GLU A 4 -5.12 8.75 -5.84
N GLU A 5 -4.19 9.38 -6.54
CA GLU A 5 -3.58 8.75 -7.71
C GLU A 5 -2.76 7.53 -7.29
N VAL A 6 -2.01 7.67 -6.19
CA VAL A 6 -1.23 6.54 -5.67
C VAL A 6 -2.17 5.40 -5.28
N ALA A 7 -3.26 5.72 -4.58
CA ALA A 7 -4.22 4.71 -4.16
C ALA A 7 -4.85 4.00 -5.36
N ARG A 8 -5.18 4.75 -6.41
CA ARG A 8 -5.78 4.17 -7.60
C ARG A 8 -4.83 3.18 -8.29
N LEU A 9 -3.55 3.55 -8.36
CA LEU A 9 -2.56 2.66 -8.97
C LEU A 9 -2.37 1.38 -8.17
N ILE A 10 -2.37 1.50 -6.84
CA ILE A 10 -2.25 0.31 -5.99
C ILE A 10 -3.47 -0.58 -6.21
N ARG A 11 -4.66 -0.01 -6.26
CA ARG A 11 -5.88 -0.81 -6.50
C ARG A 11 -5.88 -1.45 -7.87
N ALA A 12 -5.27 -0.80 -8.87
CA ALA A 12 -5.20 -1.40 -10.20
C ALA A 12 -4.37 -2.67 -10.20
N GLY A 13 -3.33 -2.72 -9.36
CA GLY A 13 -2.52 -3.92 -9.22
C GLY A 13 -3.06 -4.94 -8.22
N LEU A 14 -3.91 -4.49 -7.30
CA LEU A 14 -4.53 -5.33 -6.26
C LEU A 14 -6.01 -5.01 -6.22
N PRO A 15 -6.81 -5.55 -7.18
CA PRO A 15 -8.17 -5.04 -7.43
C PRO A 15 -9.13 -5.08 -6.25
N ASP A 16 -8.98 -6.04 -5.35
CA ASP A 16 -9.91 -6.16 -4.22
C ASP A 16 -9.36 -5.48 -2.96
N ALA A 17 -8.22 -4.80 -3.06
CA ALA A 17 -7.60 -4.21 -1.89
C ALA A 17 -8.37 -2.97 -1.43
N GLN A 18 -8.36 -2.76 -0.11
CA GLN A 18 -8.75 -1.49 0.48
C GLN A 18 -7.48 -0.68 0.66
N VAL A 19 -7.45 0.52 0.11
CA VAL A 19 -6.24 1.31 0.07
C VAL A 19 -6.53 2.72 0.57
N GLU A 20 -5.72 3.15 1.54
CA GLU A 20 -5.72 4.53 2.03
C GLU A 20 -4.32 5.08 1.89
N VAL A 21 -4.18 6.25 1.30
CA VAL A 21 -2.88 6.88 1.10
C VAL A 21 -2.95 8.31 1.59
N GLN A 22 -1.93 8.72 2.33
CA GLN A 22 -1.83 10.08 2.88
C GLN A 22 -0.48 10.67 2.52
N SER A 23 -0.46 11.99 2.35
CA SER A 23 0.77 12.71 2.11
C SER A 23 0.55 14.19 2.42
N ASP A 24 1.53 14.81 3.09
CA ASP A 24 1.47 16.25 3.38
C ASP A 24 2.13 17.08 2.28
N ASP A 25 3.07 16.50 1.55
CA ASP A 25 3.88 17.24 0.58
C ASP A 25 3.81 16.67 -0.85
N HIS A 26 3.02 15.62 -1.06
CA HIS A 26 2.83 14.98 -2.36
C HIS A 26 4.11 14.35 -2.93
N THR A 27 5.10 14.10 -2.10
CA THR A 27 6.30 13.36 -2.49
C THR A 27 6.63 12.23 -1.53
N HIS A 28 6.26 12.37 -0.25
CA HIS A 28 6.42 11.33 0.76
C HIS A 28 5.03 10.84 1.13
N PHE A 29 4.81 9.52 1.03
CA PHE A 29 3.48 8.94 1.14
C PHE A 29 3.44 7.87 2.21
N ALA A 30 2.28 7.72 2.84
CA ALA A 30 1.99 6.62 3.75
C ALA A 30 0.77 5.89 3.23
N ALA A 31 0.91 4.58 2.98
CA ALA A 31 -0.16 3.77 2.44
C ALA A 31 -0.54 2.67 3.41
N ARG A 32 -1.84 2.50 3.63
CA ARG A 32 -2.38 1.34 4.32
C ARG A 32 -3.13 0.52 3.30
N VAL A 33 -2.70 -0.74 3.10
CA VAL A 33 -3.24 -1.61 2.06
C VAL A 33 -3.73 -2.90 2.70
N ILE A 34 -5.00 -3.20 2.54
CA ILE A 34 -5.60 -4.42 3.06
C ILE A 34 -5.98 -5.28 1.87
N ALA A 35 -5.35 -6.44 1.73
CA ALA A 35 -5.55 -7.27 0.56
C ALA A 35 -5.42 -8.75 0.91
N ARG A 36 -6.30 -9.57 0.32
CA ARG A 36 -6.23 -11.02 0.51
C ARG A 36 -4.97 -11.61 -0.10
N GLU A 37 -4.42 -10.95 -1.11
CA GLU A 37 -3.21 -11.41 -1.76
C GLU A 37 -2.01 -11.46 -0.82
N PHE A 38 -2.08 -10.76 0.31
CA PHE A 38 -0.99 -10.77 1.28
C PHE A 38 -0.96 -12.01 2.17
N ALA A 39 -1.99 -12.85 2.13
CA ALA A 39 -2.06 -14.03 2.97
C ALA A 39 -0.87 -14.95 2.71
N GLY A 40 -0.24 -15.41 3.79
CA GLY A 40 0.91 -16.28 3.68
C GLY A 40 2.22 -15.60 3.29
N LYS A 41 2.21 -14.29 3.14
CA LYS A 41 3.41 -13.55 2.74
C LYS A 41 3.95 -12.71 3.89
N ARG A 42 5.27 -12.61 3.97
CA ARG A 42 5.93 -11.73 4.93
C ARG A 42 5.98 -10.32 4.39
N SER A 43 6.42 -9.39 5.26
CA SER A 43 6.39 -7.95 4.94
C SER A 43 7.07 -7.62 3.63
N LEU A 44 8.26 -8.16 3.39
CA LEU A 44 9.00 -7.82 2.17
C LEU A 44 8.21 -8.19 0.93
N ALA A 45 7.64 -9.40 0.90
CA ALA A 45 6.89 -9.84 -0.27
C ALA A 45 5.64 -9.00 -0.46
N ARG A 46 4.98 -8.61 0.63
CA ARG A 46 3.80 -7.75 0.55
C ARG A 46 4.16 -6.38 -0.02
N HIS A 47 5.25 -5.80 0.47
CA HIS A 47 5.70 -4.49 -0.03
C HIS A 47 6.08 -4.55 -1.49
N GLN A 48 6.66 -5.65 -1.93
CA GLN A 48 7.02 -5.81 -3.35
C GLN A 48 5.80 -5.81 -4.25
N LEU A 49 4.67 -6.37 -3.79
CA LEU A 49 3.44 -6.31 -4.55
C LEU A 49 2.96 -4.87 -4.74
N VAL A 50 3.07 -4.07 -3.68
CA VAL A 50 2.68 -2.66 -3.76
C VAL A 50 3.64 -1.90 -4.68
N TYR A 51 4.94 -2.11 -4.53
CA TYR A 51 5.93 -1.45 -5.39
C TYR A 51 5.70 -1.80 -6.85
N ARG A 52 5.37 -3.06 -7.14
CA ARG A 52 5.12 -3.48 -8.51
C ARG A 52 3.91 -2.74 -9.10
N ALA A 53 2.89 -2.52 -8.30
CA ALA A 53 1.71 -1.79 -8.75
C ALA A 53 2.05 -0.34 -9.12
N LEU A 54 3.03 0.25 -8.44
CA LEU A 54 3.42 1.64 -8.67
C LEU A 54 4.48 1.77 -9.76
N GLY A 55 5.21 0.69 -10.06
CA GLY A 55 6.14 0.66 -11.17
C GLY A 55 7.23 1.72 -11.09
N GLU A 56 7.42 2.43 -12.18
CA GLU A 56 8.49 3.39 -12.31
C GLU A 56 8.30 4.67 -11.50
N LEU A 57 7.12 4.86 -10.92
CA LEU A 57 6.88 6.07 -10.13
C LEU A 57 7.68 6.10 -8.84
N MET A 58 8.04 4.91 -8.33
CA MET A 58 8.92 4.85 -7.16
C MET A 58 10.29 5.41 -7.51
N GLY A 59 10.74 6.37 -6.71
CA GLY A 59 12.00 7.04 -6.95
C GLY A 59 11.91 8.22 -7.90
N ARG A 60 10.75 8.43 -8.50
CA ARG A 60 10.49 9.57 -9.39
C ARG A 60 9.50 10.49 -8.71
N GLU A 61 8.22 10.38 -9.03
CA GLU A 61 7.18 11.20 -8.38
C GLU A 61 6.96 10.80 -6.93
N ILE A 62 7.26 9.55 -6.58
CA ILE A 62 7.12 9.07 -5.22
C ILE A 62 8.52 8.90 -4.63
N HIS A 63 8.94 9.86 -3.79
CA HIS A 63 10.27 9.82 -3.18
C HIS A 63 10.35 8.80 -2.06
N ALA A 64 9.30 8.67 -1.27
CA ALA A 64 9.27 7.72 -0.17
C ALA A 64 7.85 7.23 0.03
N LEU A 65 7.73 5.94 0.36
CA LEU A 65 6.44 5.33 0.62
C LEU A 65 6.59 4.39 1.81
N SER A 66 5.92 4.71 2.91
CA SER A 66 5.79 3.77 4.01
C SER A 66 4.52 2.96 3.79
N ILE A 67 4.59 1.66 4.05
CA ILE A 67 3.51 0.74 3.74
C ILE A 67 3.13 -0.06 4.97
N GLU A 68 1.84 -0.05 5.29
CA GLU A 68 1.25 -0.99 6.23
C GLU A 68 0.42 -1.96 5.39
N ALA A 69 0.88 -3.21 5.25
CA ALA A 69 0.25 -4.20 4.39
C ALA A 69 -0.36 -5.30 5.24
N LEU A 70 -1.67 -5.44 5.20
CA LEU A 70 -2.42 -6.34 6.07
C LEU A 70 -3.34 -7.24 5.25
N THR A 71 -3.58 -8.46 5.76
CA THR A 71 -4.71 -9.25 5.26
C THR A 71 -6.00 -8.73 5.91
N PRO A 72 -7.16 -9.06 5.35
CA PRO A 72 -8.42 -8.67 5.99
C PRO A 72 -8.54 -9.15 7.43
N ASP A 73 -8.06 -10.37 7.71
CA ASP A 73 -8.10 -10.88 9.08
C ASP A 73 -7.24 -10.06 10.01
N GLU A 74 -6.03 -9.69 9.56
CA GLU A 74 -5.14 -8.88 10.37
C GLU A 74 -5.72 -7.50 10.64
N ALA A 75 -6.38 -6.93 9.63
CA ALA A 75 -6.96 -5.59 9.77
C ALA A 75 -8.15 -5.59 10.73
N GLN A 76 -8.83 -6.72 10.89
CA GLN A 76 -10.00 -6.83 11.75
C GLN A 76 -9.68 -7.39 13.12
N ALA A 77 -8.43 -7.81 13.34
CA ALA A 77 -8.03 -8.37 14.62
C ALA A 77 -8.25 -7.35 15.73
N PRO A 78 -8.77 -7.78 16.88
CA PRO A 78 -8.93 -6.84 17.98
C PRO A 78 -7.56 -6.31 18.42
N PHE A 79 -7.59 -5.15 19.03
CA PHE A 79 -6.40 -4.56 19.57
C PHE A 79 -5.69 -5.56 20.47
N SER A 80 -4.43 -5.79 20.16
CA SER A 80 -3.61 -6.65 21.00
C SER A 80 -3.32 -5.93 22.32
N GLN A 81 -3.39 -6.65 23.38
CA GLN A 81 -3.11 -6.08 24.73
C GLN A 81 -1.77 -6.53 25.23
#